data_825a3dbe44b90e56fea8f3147fdffd5a
#
_entry.id   825a3dbe44b90e56fea8f3147fdffd5a
#
_cell.length_a   1.000
_cell.length_b   1.000
_cell.length_c   1.000
_cell.angle_alpha   90.00
_cell.angle_beta   90.00
_cell.angle_gamma   90.00
#
_symmetry.space_group_name_H-M   'P 1'
#
loop_
_entity.id
_entity.type
_entity.pdbx_description
1 polymer ?
#
loop_
_entity_poly.entity_id
_entity_poly.type
_entity_poly.pdbx_seq_one_letter_code
_entity_poly.pdbx_strand_id
1 'polypeptide(L)'
;MEARGKQDLWIRQKPEVLDVLREQAIIQSAESSNRIEGVTVAADRLRPLVIGRAKPRDRSEEELAGYRAALNWIFSRKRAVPIAPEVLRRLHALARGGSSGDAGEWKKRDNEIVEILPNGERSVRFVPTSAKDTPRTVEMLCRNYRAACDEERVPPLLIVATFVFDLLCIHPFRDGNGRVSRLATSLLLQSHGFEVARYISLERLVEESKEEYYRVLKLCSERWHEGKNEIVPWWNYYLGLLRNAYQEFQRQVESVGARPAKSDLVRQTVLARVDRFTLSDVAALVPAASPQLVKKVLAEMKKTGKVRLAGRGRGAWWEVIR
;
A
#
# COMPACT_ATOMS: atom_id res chain seq x y z
N MET A 1 6.40 19.42 7.08
CA MET A 1 7.36 20.18 6.23
C MET A 1 8.77 19.63 6.35
N GLU A 2 9.35 19.51 7.53
CA GLU A 2 10.71 18.96 7.75
C GLU A 2 10.93 17.57 7.15
N ALA A 3 10.02 16.63 7.40
CA ALA A 3 10.11 15.27 6.85
C ALA A 3 10.12 15.22 5.32
N ARG A 4 9.40 16.12 4.65
CA ARG A 4 9.41 16.25 3.19
C ARG A 4 10.75 16.82 2.69
N GLY A 5 11.31 17.82 3.38
CA GLY A 5 12.62 18.36 3.02
C GLY A 5 13.74 17.32 3.14
N LYS A 6 13.72 16.50 4.19
CA LYS A 6 14.65 15.35 4.35
C LYS A 6 14.45 14.29 3.27
N GLN A 7 13.20 13.97 2.91
CA GLN A 7 12.87 13.06 1.81
C GLN A 7 13.55 13.48 0.50
N ASP A 8 13.42 14.75 0.10
CA ASP A 8 13.99 15.27 -1.14
C ASP A 8 15.53 15.19 -1.14
N LEU A 9 16.15 15.39 0.01
CA LEU A 9 17.60 15.24 0.18
C LEU A 9 18.03 13.78 -0.04
N TRP A 10 17.34 12.81 0.58
CA TRP A 10 17.70 11.40 0.48
C TRP A 10 17.43 10.83 -0.91
N ILE A 11 16.36 11.27 -1.59
CA ILE A 11 16.07 10.87 -2.97
C ILE A 11 17.23 11.22 -3.91
N ARG A 12 17.91 12.34 -3.67
CA ARG A 12 19.08 12.75 -4.47
C ARG A 12 20.37 12.03 -4.09
N GLN A 13 20.55 11.70 -2.81
CA GLN A 13 21.83 11.21 -2.30
C GLN A 13 21.99 9.68 -2.29
N LYS A 14 20.87 8.91 -2.27
CA LYS A 14 20.90 7.45 -2.07
C LYS A 14 19.96 6.68 -3.01
N PRO A 15 20.07 6.81 -4.34
CA PRO A 15 19.14 6.19 -5.29
C PRO A 15 19.10 4.66 -5.19
N GLU A 16 20.26 4.00 -5.00
CA GLU A 16 20.33 2.53 -4.91
C GLU A 16 19.55 1.97 -3.71
N VAL A 17 19.58 2.68 -2.57
CA VAL A 17 18.81 2.30 -1.37
C VAL A 17 17.31 2.44 -1.65
N LEU A 18 16.96 3.53 -2.29
CA LEU A 18 15.55 3.85 -2.57
C LEU A 18 14.91 2.86 -3.55
N ASP A 19 15.66 2.34 -4.53
CA ASP A 19 15.14 1.32 -5.44
C ASP A 19 14.80 0.02 -4.70
N VAL A 20 15.66 -0.38 -3.74
CA VAL A 20 15.38 -1.56 -2.89
C VAL A 20 14.15 -1.31 -2.01
N LEU A 21 14.08 -0.15 -1.35
CA LEU A 21 12.93 0.20 -0.50
C LEU A 21 11.64 0.24 -1.29
N ARG A 22 11.68 0.80 -2.50
CA ARG A 22 10.51 0.88 -3.39
C ARG A 22 9.98 -0.50 -3.76
N GLU A 23 10.85 -1.43 -4.14
CA GLU A 23 10.41 -2.78 -4.49
C GLU A 23 9.81 -3.50 -3.27
N GLN A 24 10.43 -3.37 -2.11
CA GLN A 24 9.93 -3.92 -0.86
C GLN A 24 8.57 -3.33 -0.48
N ALA A 25 8.42 -2.01 -0.57
CA ALA A 25 7.15 -1.34 -0.29
C ALA A 25 6.03 -1.84 -1.20
N ILE A 26 6.28 -2.01 -2.50
CA ILE A 26 5.27 -2.53 -3.44
C ILE A 26 4.85 -3.95 -3.08
N ILE A 27 5.80 -4.82 -2.70
CA ILE A 27 5.50 -6.21 -2.29
C ILE A 27 4.63 -6.20 -1.03
N GLN A 28 5.08 -5.49 0.01
CA GLN A 28 4.35 -5.40 1.28
C GLN A 28 2.97 -4.77 1.10
N SER A 29 2.87 -3.71 0.29
CA SER A 29 1.60 -3.02 0.04
C SER A 29 0.59 -3.92 -0.67
N ALA A 30 1.03 -4.65 -1.69
CA ALA A 30 0.14 -5.58 -2.40
C ALA A 30 -0.34 -6.71 -1.48
N GLU A 31 0.54 -7.27 -0.65
CA GLU A 31 0.20 -8.31 0.31
C GLU A 31 -0.74 -7.79 1.41
N SER A 32 -0.33 -6.74 2.12
CA SER A 32 -1.08 -6.20 3.26
C SER A 32 -2.45 -5.67 2.86
N SER A 33 -2.55 -4.97 1.72
CA SER A 33 -3.84 -4.46 1.25
C SER A 33 -4.84 -5.58 0.96
N ASN A 34 -4.38 -6.70 0.43
CA ASN A 34 -5.24 -7.85 0.18
C ASN A 34 -5.59 -8.60 1.49
N ARG A 35 -4.65 -8.75 2.44
CA ARG A 35 -4.94 -9.35 3.74
C ARG A 35 -5.94 -8.56 4.58
N ILE A 36 -5.91 -7.22 4.52
CA ILE A 36 -6.92 -6.36 5.16
C ILE A 36 -8.33 -6.76 4.69
N GLU A 37 -8.49 -7.06 3.41
CA GLU A 37 -9.76 -7.47 2.79
C GLU A 37 -10.04 -9.00 2.91
N GLY A 38 -9.19 -9.74 3.64
CA GLY A 38 -9.34 -11.18 3.81
C GLY A 38 -8.89 -12.03 2.62
N VAL A 39 -8.23 -11.41 1.63
CA VAL A 39 -7.67 -12.11 0.48
C VAL A 39 -6.24 -12.55 0.80
N THR A 40 -6.02 -13.87 0.76
CA THR A 40 -4.70 -14.47 1.02
C THR A 40 -4.25 -15.30 -0.18
N VAL A 41 -2.94 -15.32 -0.39
CA VAL A 41 -2.27 -16.11 -1.42
C VAL A 41 -1.22 -16.99 -0.75
N ALA A 42 -1.00 -18.18 -1.29
CA ALA A 42 0.01 -19.10 -0.78
C ALA A 42 1.41 -18.46 -0.78
N ALA A 43 2.18 -18.67 0.29
CA ALA A 43 3.44 -17.96 0.54
C ALA A 43 4.47 -18.19 -0.58
N ASP A 44 4.51 -19.39 -1.18
CA ASP A 44 5.39 -19.72 -2.31
C ASP A 44 4.98 -19.02 -3.61
N ARG A 45 3.72 -18.61 -3.73
CA ARG A 45 3.14 -17.93 -4.89
C ARG A 45 3.22 -16.41 -4.81
N LEU A 46 3.18 -15.85 -3.59
CA LEU A 46 3.11 -14.41 -3.34
C LEU A 46 4.19 -13.65 -4.12
N ARG A 47 5.45 -14.00 -3.88
CA ARG A 47 6.57 -13.30 -4.48
C ARG A 47 6.64 -13.43 -6.00
N PRO A 48 6.56 -14.65 -6.61
CA PRO A 48 6.55 -14.78 -8.05
C PRO A 48 5.47 -13.93 -8.74
N LEU A 49 4.29 -13.79 -8.11
CA LEU A 49 3.22 -12.93 -8.61
C LEU A 49 3.57 -11.45 -8.50
N VAL A 50 4.06 -11.03 -7.33
CA VAL A 50 4.35 -9.60 -7.11
C VAL A 50 5.55 -9.12 -7.93
N ILE A 51 6.54 -9.96 -8.24
CA ILE A 51 7.63 -9.58 -9.15
C ILE A 51 7.30 -9.84 -10.64
N GLY A 52 6.11 -10.37 -10.94
CA GLY A 52 5.65 -10.62 -12.32
C GLY A 52 6.29 -11.83 -13.01
N ARG A 53 6.84 -12.76 -12.23
CA ARG A 53 7.42 -14.03 -12.73
C ARG A 53 6.42 -15.17 -12.79
N ALA A 54 5.22 -15.01 -12.25
CA ALA A 54 4.14 -15.98 -12.32
C ALA A 54 2.87 -15.35 -12.87
N LYS A 55 2.08 -16.14 -13.58
CA LYS A 55 0.73 -15.76 -13.99
C LYS A 55 -0.24 -16.12 -12.86
N PRO A 56 -1.24 -15.27 -12.57
CA PRO A 56 -2.31 -15.59 -11.63
C PRO A 56 -3.05 -16.87 -12.04
N ARG A 57 -3.47 -17.68 -11.05
CA ARG A 57 -4.21 -18.92 -11.23
C ARG A 57 -5.65 -18.83 -10.79
N ASP A 58 -5.92 -17.89 -9.88
CA ASP A 58 -7.25 -17.67 -9.31
C ASP A 58 -7.47 -16.16 -9.05
N ARG A 59 -8.67 -15.84 -8.59
CA ARG A 59 -9.09 -14.47 -8.30
C ARG A 59 -8.20 -13.79 -7.25
N SER A 60 -7.78 -14.51 -6.21
CA SER A 60 -6.94 -13.93 -5.13
C SER A 60 -5.58 -13.51 -5.67
N GLU A 61 -4.98 -14.36 -6.51
CA GLU A 61 -3.71 -14.06 -7.20
C GLU A 61 -3.86 -12.92 -8.21
N GLU A 62 -5.01 -12.84 -8.92
CA GLU A 62 -5.31 -11.72 -9.84
C GLU A 62 -5.41 -10.39 -9.08
N GLU A 63 -6.12 -10.37 -7.95
CA GLU A 63 -6.27 -9.17 -7.12
C GLU A 63 -4.93 -8.70 -6.54
N LEU A 64 -4.06 -9.63 -6.13
CA LEU A 64 -2.70 -9.32 -5.69
C LEU A 64 -1.86 -8.70 -6.82
N ALA A 65 -1.83 -9.35 -7.98
CA ALA A 65 -1.09 -8.87 -9.14
C ALA A 65 -1.65 -7.53 -9.65
N GLY A 66 -2.97 -7.37 -9.59
CA GLY A 66 -3.67 -6.15 -9.96
C GLY A 66 -3.33 -4.97 -9.04
N TYR A 67 -3.30 -5.20 -7.73
CA TYR A 67 -2.91 -4.16 -6.77
C TYR A 67 -1.48 -3.66 -7.02
N ARG A 68 -0.54 -4.58 -7.24
CA ARG A 68 0.82 -4.25 -7.68
C ARG A 68 0.84 -3.44 -8.97
N ALA A 69 0.05 -3.85 -9.98
CA ALA A 69 -0.01 -3.13 -11.24
C ALA A 69 -0.52 -1.69 -11.05
N ALA A 70 -1.49 -1.49 -10.15
CA ALA A 70 -1.99 -0.17 -9.78
C ALA A 70 -0.91 0.68 -9.08
N LEU A 71 -0.16 0.14 -8.12
CA LEU A 71 0.96 0.84 -7.48
C LEU A 71 2.05 1.20 -8.49
N ASN A 72 2.42 0.28 -9.37
CA ASN A 72 3.38 0.56 -10.43
C ASN A 72 2.88 1.65 -11.39
N TRP A 73 1.58 1.64 -11.72
CA TRP A 73 0.97 2.68 -12.52
C TRP A 73 1.05 4.05 -11.83
N ILE A 74 0.78 4.13 -10.53
CA ILE A 74 0.89 5.35 -9.72
C ILE A 74 2.35 5.84 -9.72
N PHE A 75 3.28 4.99 -9.31
CA PHE A 75 4.67 5.38 -9.05
C PHE A 75 5.53 5.57 -10.30
N SER A 76 5.08 5.09 -11.48
CA SER A 76 5.76 5.35 -12.74
C SER A 76 5.49 6.75 -13.32
N ARG A 77 4.51 7.48 -12.78
CA ARG A 77 4.13 8.79 -13.29
C ARG A 77 5.11 9.87 -12.85
N LYS A 78 5.64 10.61 -13.82
CA LYS A 78 6.50 11.78 -13.58
C LYS A 78 5.70 13.05 -13.24
N ARG A 79 4.44 13.10 -13.65
CA ARG A 79 3.54 14.22 -13.38
C ARG A 79 2.37 13.75 -12.52
N ALA A 80 1.88 14.62 -11.67
CA ALA A 80 0.66 14.38 -10.90
C ALA A 80 -0.49 14.02 -11.83
N VAL A 81 -1.24 12.98 -11.45
CA VAL A 81 -2.48 12.60 -12.14
C VAL A 81 -3.62 13.26 -11.39
N PRO A 82 -4.35 14.21 -12.00
CA PRO A 82 -5.49 14.84 -11.35
C PRO A 82 -6.53 13.79 -10.97
N ILE A 83 -7.02 13.86 -9.73
CA ILE A 83 -8.06 12.93 -9.29
C ILE A 83 -9.38 13.24 -10.01
N ALA A 84 -10.01 12.20 -10.55
CA ALA A 84 -11.26 12.25 -11.28
C ALA A 84 -11.99 10.90 -11.14
N PRO A 85 -13.29 10.82 -11.40
CA PRO A 85 -14.06 9.57 -11.38
C PRO A 85 -13.42 8.47 -12.23
N GLU A 86 -12.91 8.80 -13.40
CA GLU A 86 -12.24 7.86 -14.33
C GLU A 86 -10.95 7.29 -13.74
N VAL A 87 -10.23 8.09 -12.95
CA VAL A 87 -9.02 7.64 -12.24
C VAL A 87 -9.37 6.63 -11.15
N LEU A 88 -10.41 6.87 -10.37
CA LEU A 88 -10.91 5.92 -9.36
C LEU A 88 -11.38 4.62 -10.01
N ARG A 89 -12.14 4.70 -11.11
CA ARG A 89 -12.56 3.53 -11.90
C ARG A 89 -11.36 2.75 -12.44
N ARG A 90 -10.33 3.43 -12.91
CA ARG A 90 -9.08 2.81 -13.37
C ARG A 90 -8.33 2.11 -12.24
N LEU A 91 -8.21 2.75 -11.07
CA LEU A 91 -7.58 2.12 -9.90
C LEU A 91 -8.34 0.86 -9.49
N HIS A 92 -9.68 0.92 -9.50
CA HIS A 92 -10.53 -0.23 -9.24
C HIS A 92 -10.31 -1.35 -10.27
N ALA A 93 -10.35 -1.02 -11.57
CA ALA A 93 -10.16 -1.98 -12.64
C ALA A 93 -8.79 -2.68 -12.54
N LEU A 94 -7.73 -1.94 -12.23
CA LEU A 94 -6.41 -2.51 -11.99
C LEU A 94 -6.40 -3.43 -10.77
N ALA A 95 -6.93 -2.97 -9.63
CA ALA A 95 -6.88 -3.71 -8.37
C ALA A 95 -7.73 -4.98 -8.36
N ARG A 96 -8.79 -5.03 -9.19
CA ARG A 96 -9.67 -6.21 -9.29
C ARG A 96 -9.13 -7.31 -10.19
N GLY A 97 -8.13 -7.02 -11.02
CA GLY A 97 -7.66 -7.97 -12.03
C GLY A 97 -8.64 -8.14 -13.20
N GLY A 98 -8.24 -8.91 -14.19
CA GLY A 98 -8.94 -8.99 -15.48
C GLY A 98 -10.22 -9.81 -15.50
N SER A 99 -10.42 -10.74 -14.54
CA SER A 99 -11.56 -11.70 -14.59
C SER A 99 -12.82 -11.22 -13.88
N SER A 100 -12.76 -10.11 -13.11
CA SER A 100 -13.95 -9.59 -12.45
C SER A 100 -14.84 -8.81 -13.43
N GLY A 101 -16.06 -9.28 -13.66
CA GLY A 101 -17.02 -8.66 -14.60
C GLY A 101 -17.50 -7.25 -14.22
N ASP A 102 -17.05 -6.70 -13.08
CA ASP A 102 -17.40 -5.37 -12.57
C ASP A 102 -16.19 -4.42 -12.44
N ALA A 103 -15.06 -4.77 -13.07
CA ALA A 103 -13.84 -4.00 -13.01
C ALA A 103 -14.00 -2.57 -13.55
N GLY A 104 -13.85 -1.58 -12.68
CA GLY A 104 -14.02 -0.16 -13.01
C GLY A 104 -15.47 0.30 -13.12
N GLU A 105 -16.46 -0.52 -12.74
CA GLU A 105 -17.86 -0.12 -12.74
C GLU A 105 -18.33 0.34 -11.36
N TRP A 106 -19.15 1.38 -11.31
CA TRP A 106 -19.85 1.76 -10.10
C TRP A 106 -20.84 0.66 -9.70
N LYS A 107 -21.14 0.56 -8.42
CA LYS A 107 -22.14 -0.36 -7.90
C LYS A 107 -23.50 -0.11 -8.54
N LYS A 108 -24.22 -1.17 -8.91
CA LYS A 108 -25.55 -1.14 -9.54
C LYS A 108 -26.68 -1.39 -8.52
N ARG A 109 -26.34 -1.79 -7.30
CA ARG A 109 -27.25 -2.02 -6.17
C ARG A 109 -26.65 -1.41 -4.93
N ASP A 110 -27.51 -1.00 -4.02
CA ASP A 110 -27.09 -0.51 -2.72
C ASP A 110 -26.32 -1.59 -1.97
N ASN A 111 -25.39 -1.18 -1.16
CA ASN A 111 -24.57 -2.05 -0.32
C ASN A 111 -24.56 -1.52 1.12
N GLU A 112 -24.22 -2.41 2.04
CA GLU A 112 -24.11 -2.12 3.46
C GLU A 112 -22.71 -2.51 3.92
N ILE A 113 -22.13 -1.74 4.82
CA ILE A 113 -20.93 -2.12 5.54
C ILE A 113 -21.39 -2.80 6.83
N VAL A 114 -21.10 -4.09 6.94
CA VAL A 114 -21.50 -4.92 8.07
C VAL A 114 -20.30 -5.24 8.97
N GLU A 115 -20.55 -5.39 10.26
CA GLU A 115 -19.63 -5.95 11.24
C GLU A 115 -20.20 -7.25 11.81
N ILE A 116 -19.33 -8.16 12.18
CA ILE A 116 -19.69 -9.37 12.90
C ILE A 116 -19.46 -9.10 14.39
N LEU A 117 -20.53 -9.12 15.15
CA LEU A 117 -20.48 -8.94 16.60
C LEU A 117 -19.83 -10.15 17.29
N PRO A 118 -19.34 -10.02 18.55
CA PRO A 118 -18.75 -11.14 19.30
C PRO A 118 -19.65 -12.37 19.44
N ASN A 119 -20.97 -12.19 19.38
CA ASN A 119 -21.96 -13.27 19.40
C ASN A 119 -22.20 -13.94 18.04
N GLY A 120 -21.47 -13.51 16.97
CA GLY A 120 -21.59 -14.02 15.61
C GLY A 120 -22.72 -13.36 14.79
N GLU A 121 -23.48 -12.45 15.35
CA GLU A 121 -24.54 -11.73 14.62
C GLU A 121 -23.95 -10.67 13.66
N ARG A 122 -24.63 -10.50 12.52
CA ARG A 122 -24.31 -9.44 11.55
C ARG A 122 -25.05 -8.16 11.95
N SER A 123 -24.30 -7.08 12.12
CA SER A 123 -24.85 -5.75 12.38
C SER A 123 -24.46 -4.80 11.24
N VAL A 124 -25.40 -3.97 10.76
CA VAL A 124 -25.09 -2.93 9.79
C VAL A 124 -24.36 -1.81 10.52
N ARG A 125 -23.09 -1.65 10.20
CA ARG A 125 -22.23 -0.61 10.77
C ARG A 125 -22.47 0.75 10.12
N PHE A 126 -22.66 0.76 8.80
CA PHE A 126 -22.82 1.98 8.01
C PHE A 126 -23.53 1.66 6.69
N VAL A 127 -24.43 2.56 6.27
CA VAL A 127 -25.10 2.50 4.96
C VAL A 127 -24.43 3.53 4.05
N PRO A 128 -23.68 3.13 3.02
CA PRO A 128 -23.05 4.06 2.08
C PRO A 128 -24.06 4.83 1.21
N THR A 129 -23.54 5.75 0.39
CA THR A 129 -24.31 6.43 -0.66
C THR A 129 -25.06 5.41 -1.54
N SER A 130 -26.30 5.70 -1.94
CA SER A 130 -27.09 4.80 -2.81
C SER A 130 -26.38 4.55 -4.15
N ALA A 131 -26.68 3.43 -4.81
CA ALA A 131 -26.12 3.12 -6.13
C ALA A 131 -26.51 4.20 -7.16
N LYS A 132 -27.75 4.70 -7.08
CA LYS A 132 -28.28 5.75 -7.96
C LYS A 132 -27.50 7.07 -7.82
N ASP A 133 -27.15 7.45 -6.60
CA ASP A 133 -26.48 8.73 -6.31
C ASP A 133 -24.96 8.64 -6.40
N THR A 134 -24.40 7.42 -6.42
CA THR A 134 -22.94 7.17 -6.43
C THR A 134 -22.19 7.96 -7.50
N PRO A 135 -22.57 7.98 -8.79
CA PRO A 135 -21.83 8.70 -9.82
C PRO A 135 -21.71 10.20 -9.52
N ARG A 136 -22.85 10.83 -9.17
CA ARG A 136 -22.93 12.26 -8.84
C ARG A 136 -22.12 12.59 -7.59
N THR A 137 -22.18 11.74 -6.57
CA THR A 137 -21.48 11.98 -5.31
C THR A 137 -19.97 11.84 -5.47
N VAL A 138 -19.49 10.88 -6.28
CA VAL A 138 -18.06 10.75 -6.61
C VAL A 138 -17.56 11.94 -7.42
N GLU A 139 -18.34 12.42 -8.39
CA GLU A 139 -17.99 13.61 -9.15
C GLU A 139 -17.88 14.84 -8.24
N MET A 140 -18.81 15.00 -7.30
CA MET A 140 -18.81 16.08 -6.32
C MET A 140 -17.61 15.97 -5.38
N LEU A 141 -17.25 14.76 -4.91
CA LEU A 141 -16.06 14.51 -4.11
C LEU A 141 -14.78 14.99 -4.85
N CYS A 142 -14.61 14.58 -6.11
CA CYS A 142 -13.46 14.97 -6.91
C CYS A 142 -13.40 16.49 -7.17
N ARG A 143 -14.54 17.12 -7.38
CA ARG A 143 -14.64 18.57 -7.57
C ARG A 143 -14.28 19.32 -6.29
N ASN A 144 -14.86 18.92 -5.15
CA ASN A 144 -14.61 19.54 -3.86
C ASN A 144 -13.14 19.41 -3.44
N TYR A 145 -12.52 18.25 -3.70
CA TYR A 145 -11.09 18.05 -3.48
C TYR A 145 -10.25 19.07 -4.26
N ARG A 146 -10.52 19.26 -5.54
CA ARG A 146 -9.80 20.23 -6.38
C ARG A 146 -9.99 21.64 -5.88
N ALA A 147 -11.24 22.03 -5.58
CA ALA A 147 -11.54 23.35 -5.04
C ALA A 147 -10.79 23.64 -3.72
N ALA A 148 -10.77 22.67 -2.80
CA ALA A 148 -10.04 22.78 -1.55
C ALA A 148 -8.52 22.91 -1.75
N CYS A 149 -7.95 22.24 -2.78
CA CYS A 149 -6.54 22.39 -3.13
C CYS A 149 -6.25 23.78 -3.71
N ASP A 150 -7.13 24.31 -4.57
CA ASP A 150 -6.98 25.60 -5.24
C ASP A 150 -7.12 26.77 -4.24
N GLU A 151 -7.94 26.62 -3.21
CA GLU A 151 -8.13 27.62 -2.16
C GLU A 151 -6.92 27.78 -1.21
N GLU A 152 -6.07 26.77 -1.09
CA GLU A 152 -4.86 26.74 -0.23
C GLU A 152 -5.10 27.06 1.26
N ARG A 153 -6.35 27.00 1.74
CA ARG A 153 -6.73 27.32 3.12
C ARG A 153 -6.49 26.17 4.11
N VAL A 154 -6.50 24.94 3.60
CA VAL A 154 -6.38 23.72 4.39
C VAL A 154 -5.09 23.00 4.02
N PRO A 155 -4.31 22.50 5.00
CA PRO A 155 -3.11 21.73 4.71
C PRO A 155 -3.39 20.53 3.80
N PRO A 156 -2.57 20.27 2.76
CA PRO A 156 -2.81 19.22 1.77
C PRO A 156 -3.05 17.83 2.38
N LEU A 157 -2.35 17.48 3.47
CA LEU A 157 -2.54 16.18 4.14
C LEU A 157 -3.93 16.01 4.75
N LEU A 158 -4.55 17.08 5.22
CA LEU A 158 -5.92 17.04 5.73
C LEU A 158 -6.93 16.94 4.58
N ILE A 159 -6.69 17.62 3.46
CA ILE A 159 -7.52 17.51 2.25
C ILE A 159 -7.49 16.05 1.75
N VAL A 160 -6.30 15.45 1.66
CA VAL A 160 -6.14 14.04 1.25
C VAL A 160 -6.83 13.10 2.24
N ALA A 161 -6.63 13.30 3.55
CA ALA A 161 -7.27 12.47 4.58
C ALA A 161 -8.80 12.52 4.50
N THR A 162 -9.37 13.72 4.30
CA THR A 162 -10.82 13.92 4.14
C THR A 162 -11.33 13.23 2.86
N PHE A 163 -10.65 13.42 1.73
CA PHE A 163 -11.03 12.75 0.49
C PHE A 163 -11.08 11.23 0.64
N VAL A 164 -10.08 10.64 1.27
CA VAL A 164 -10.00 9.18 1.48
C VAL A 164 -11.12 8.70 2.39
N PHE A 165 -11.44 9.46 3.43
CA PHE A 165 -12.54 9.16 4.34
C PHE A 165 -13.90 9.21 3.63
N ASP A 166 -14.17 10.29 2.90
CA ASP A 166 -15.42 10.45 2.16
C ASP A 166 -15.57 9.39 1.07
N LEU A 167 -14.48 9.01 0.38
CA LEU A 167 -14.49 7.92 -0.59
C LEU A 167 -14.90 6.58 0.06
N LEU A 168 -14.45 6.32 1.29
CA LEU A 168 -14.86 5.13 2.05
C LEU A 168 -16.33 5.19 2.48
N CYS A 169 -16.86 6.37 2.82
CA CYS A 169 -18.27 6.56 3.14
C CYS A 169 -19.18 6.46 1.90
N ILE A 170 -18.77 7.00 0.77
CA ILE A 170 -19.49 6.85 -0.50
C ILE A 170 -19.55 5.39 -0.93
N HIS A 171 -18.43 4.66 -0.75
CA HIS A 171 -18.29 3.24 -1.06
C HIS A 171 -18.75 2.88 -2.48
N PRO A 172 -18.13 3.48 -3.52
CA PRO A 172 -18.71 3.56 -4.86
C PRO A 172 -18.76 2.23 -5.63
N PHE A 173 -17.98 1.24 -5.22
CA PHE A 173 -17.90 -0.05 -5.90
C PHE A 173 -18.65 -1.13 -5.13
N ARG A 174 -18.99 -2.21 -5.81
CA ARG A 174 -19.58 -3.39 -5.18
C ARG A 174 -18.62 -4.04 -4.17
N ASP A 175 -17.33 -4.09 -4.51
CA ASP A 175 -16.23 -4.67 -3.73
C ASP A 175 -14.94 -3.89 -4.05
N GLY A 176 -13.90 -4.01 -3.23
CA GLY A 176 -12.59 -3.39 -3.49
C GLY A 176 -12.47 -1.91 -3.11
N ASN A 177 -13.46 -1.33 -2.43
CA ASN A 177 -13.43 0.08 -2.01
C ASN A 177 -12.25 0.39 -1.08
N GLY A 178 -11.92 -0.49 -0.14
CA GLY A 178 -10.77 -0.35 0.73
C GLY A 178 -9.46 -0.33 -0.06
N ARG A 179 -9.31 -1.20 -1.05
CA ARG A 179 -8.13 -1.23 -1.94
C ARG A 179 -8.01 0.07 -2.75
N VAL A 180 -9.11 0.53 -3.33
CA VAL A 180 -9.13 1.80 -4.09
C VAL A 180 -8.80 2.99 -3.20
N SER A 181 -9.31 3.05 -1.98
CA SER A 181 -9.02 4.15 -1.05
C SER A 181 -7.53 4.20 -0.67
N ARG A 182 -6.87 3.05 -0.45
CA ARG A 182 -5.43 2.97 -0.18
C ARG A 182 -4.59 3.35 -1.40
N LEU A 183 -4.98 2.92 -2.60
CA LEU A 183 -4.35 3.35 -3.85
C LEU A 183 -4.53 4.85 -4.09
N ALA A 184 -5.74 5.39 -3.86
CA ALA A 184 -6.01 6.82 -3.95
C ALA A 184 -5.16 7.61 -2.94
N THR A 185 -4.96 7.09 -1.72
CA THR A 185 -4.03 7.66 -0.74
C THR A 185 -2.64 7.84 -1.33
N SER A 186 -2.07 6.78 -1.89
CA SER A 186 -0.73 6.82 -2.49
C SER A 186 -0.65 7.79 -3.67
N LEU A 187 -1.67 7.82 -4.54
CA LEU A 187 -1.75 8.75 -5.66
C LEU A 187 -1.81 10.20 -5.21
N LEU A 188 -2.68 10.52 -4.25
CA LEU A 188 -2.91 11.88 -3.78
C LEU A 188 -1.71 12.41 -2.96
N LEU A 189 -1.10 11.57 -2.12
CA LEU A 189 0.14 11.92 -1.43
C LEU A 189 1.24 12.29 -2.42
N GLN A 190 1.44 11.48 -3.47
CA GLN A 190 2.44 11.75 -4.50
C GLN A 190 2.14 13.05 -5.25
N SER A 191 0.87 13.36 -5.54
CA SER A 191 0.49 14.61 -6.24
C SER A 191 0.83 15.86 -5.45
N HIS A 192 0.93 15.76 -4.12
CA HIS A 192 1.37 16.83 -3.23
C HIS A 192 2.86 16.75 -2.85
N GLY A 193 3.64 15.87 -3.49
CA GLY A 193 5.07 15.71 -3.24
C GLY A 193 5.41 14.95 -1.95
N PHE A 194 4.47 14.19 -1.38
CA PHE A 194 4.72 13.26 -0.28
C PHE A 194 4.98 11.86 -0.85
N GLU A 195 6.23 11.50 -1.03
CA GLU A 195 6.60 10.25 -1.73
C GLU A 195 6.83 9.06 -0.78
N VAL A 196 6.58 9.22 0.53
CA VAL A 196 6.85 8.17 1.52
C VAL A 196 6.15 6.85 1.21
N ALA A 197 4.95 6.88 0.65
CA ALA A 197 4.20 5.69 0.23
C ALA A 197 4.90 4.87 -0.88
N ARG A 198 5.85 5.48 -1.58
CA ARG A 198 6.69 4.81 -2.58
C ARG A 198 7.74 3.89 -1.95
N TYR A 199 8.17 4.20 -0.74
CA TYR A 199 9.31 3.57 -0.06
C TYR A 199 8.92 2.80 1.19
N ILE A 200 7.77 3.12 1.79
CA ILE A 200 7.22 2.47 2.98
C ILE A 200 5.78 2.07 2.69
N SER A 201 5.43 0.82 2.96
CA SER A 201 4.06 0.34 2.81
C SER A 201 3.13 0.97 3.86
N LEU A 202 2.26 1.86 3.41
CA LEU A 202 1.19 2.41 4.26
C LEU A 202 0.16 1.32 4.59
N GLU A 203 -0.08 0.41 3.66
CA GLU A 203 -1.01 -0.71 3.81
C GLU A 203 -0.59 -1.64 4.94
N ARG A 204 0.72 -1.90 5.09
CA ARG A 204 1.25 -2.69 6.21
C ARG A 204 1.01 -1.96 7.53
N LEU A 205 1.26 -0.66 7.60
CA LEU A 205 1.00 0.13 8.80
C LEU A 205 -0.49 0.17 9.16
N VAL A 206 -1.38 0.22 8.17
CA VAL A 206 -2.83 0.09 8.37
C VAL A 206 -3.18 -1.31 8.87
N GLU A 207 -2.58 -2.37 8.32
CA GLU A 207 -2.79 -3.75 8.75
C GLU A 207 -2.37 -3.96 10.21
N GLU A 208 -1.20 -3.43 10.59
CA GLU A 208 -0.67 -3.49 11.95
C GLU A 208 -1.54 -2.74 12.97
N SER A 209 -2.30 -1.74 12.54
CA SER A 209 -3.25 -0.95 13.35
C SER A 209 -4.71 -1.17 12.94
N LYS A 210 -5.04 -2.35 12.40
CA LYS A 210 -6.33 -2.67 11.77
C LYS A 210 -7.54 -2.38 12.68
N GLU A 211 -7.46 -2.74 13.95
CA GLU A 211 -8.53 -2.51 14.92
C GLU A 211 -8.81 -1.01 15.09
N GLU A 212 -7.75 -0.23 15.29
CA GLU A 212 -7.86 1.22 15.44
C GLU A 212 -8.37 1.89 14.17
N TYR A 213 -7.89 1.45 13.00
CA TYR A 213 -8.37 1.92 11.70
C TYR A 213 -9.89 1.77 11.57
N TYR A 214 -10.43 0.58 11.86
CA TYR A 214 -11.88 0.36 11.76
C TYR A 214 -12.67 1.04 12.86
N ARG A 215 -12.11 1.15 14.07
CA ARG A 215 -12.72 1.89 15.20
C ARG A 215 -12.91 3.37 14.83
N VAL A 216 -11.87 3.98 14.30
CA VAL A 216 -11.91 5.41 13.91
C VAL A 216 -12.83 5.64 12.73
N LEU A 217 -12.83 4.76 11.73
CA LEU A 217 -13.78 4.84 10.61
C LEU A 217 -15.23 4.76 11.09
N LYS A 218 -15.52 3.85 12.03
CA LYS A 218 -16.87 3.72 12.61
C LYS A 218 -17.28 5.01 13.31
N LEU A 219 -16.46 5.51 14.20
CA LEU A 219 -16.72 6.73 14.96
C LEU A 219 -16.96 7.94 14.04
N CYS A 220 -16.07 8.16 13.06
CA CYS A 220 -16.14 9.32 12.19
C CYS A 220 -17.26 9.23 11.13
N SER A 221 -17.79 8.02 10.85
CA SER A 221 -18.89 7.88 9.89
C SER A 221 -20.29 8.15 10.49
N GLU A 222 -20.41 8.28 11.82
CA GLU A 222 -21.65 8.65 12.46
C GLU A 222 -22.10 10.03 11.96
N ARG A 223 -23.36 10.11 11.53
CA ARG A 223 -24.00 11.33 10.99
C ARG A 223 -23.32 11.94 9.76
N TRP A 224 -22.53 11.16 9.00
CA TRP A 224 -21.84 11.62 7.80
C TRP A 224 -22.84 12.12 6.74
N HIS A 225 -23.95 11.44 6.52
CA HIS A 225 -24.99 11.87 5.58
C HIS A 225 -25.65 13.21 5.92
N GLU A 226 -25.58 13.61 7.19
CA GLU A 226 -26.09 14.89 7.66
C GLU A 226 -25.05 16.02 7.55
N GLY A 227 -23.81 15.70 7.21
CA GLY A 227 -22.68 16.63 7.26
C GLY A 227 -22.33 17.08 8.68
N LYS A 228 -22.63 16.25 9.69
CA LYS A 228 -22.40 16.55 11.12
C LYS A 228 -21.48 15.55 11.81
N ASN A 229 -20.72 14.84 11.04
CA ASN A 229 -19.73 13.87 11.54
C ASN A 229 -18.50 14.56 12.12
N GLU A 230 -17.91 13.95 13.16
CA GLU A 230 -16.65 14.40 13.74
C GLU A 230 -15.48 13.74 13.01
N ILE A 231 -14.70 14.51 12.25
CA ILE A 231 -13.61 13.98 11.41
C ILE A 231 -12.22 14.03 12.07
N VAL A 232 -12.05 14.77 13.17
CA VAL A 232 -10.73 14.96 13.81
C VAL A 232 -10.08 13.64 14.25
N PRO A 233 -10.79 12.64 14.80
CA PRO A 233 -10.18 11.36 15.13
C PRO A 233 -9.57 10.64 13.90
N TRP A 234 -10.21 10.76 12.73
CA TRP A 234 -9.67 10.23 11.48
C TRP A 234 -8.40 10.98 11.04
N TRP A 235 -8.40 12.31 11.11
CA TRP A 235 -7.21 13.11 10.80
C TRP A 235 -6.03 12.75 11.70
N ASN A 236 -6.27 12.59 13.00
CA ASN A 236 -5.23 12.18 13.95
C ASN A 236 -4.66 10.80 13.63
N TYR A 237 -5.52 9.82 13.33
CA TYR A 237 -5.09 8.50 12.89
C TYR A 237 -4.24 8.58 11.62
N TYR A 238 -4.75 9.25 10.60
CA TYR A 238 -4.10 9.36 9.29
C TYR A 238 -2.74 10.07 9.37
N LEU A 239 -2.66 11.19 10.07
CA LEU A 239 -1.40 11.90 10.29
C LEU A 239 -0.43 11.09 11.15
N GLY A 240 -0.91 10.34 12.15
CA GLY A 240 -0.13 9.41 12.94
C GLY A 240 0.49 8.30 12.07
N LEU A 241 -0.29 7.71 11.18
CA LEU A 241 0.15 6.72 10.21
C LEU A 241 1.28 7.27 9.32
N LEU A 242 1.11 8.46 8.75
CA LEU A 242 2.12 9.11 7.92
C LEU A 242 3.37 9.45 8.71
N ARG A 243 3.24 9.96 9.94
CA ARG A 243 4.39 10.21 10.82
C ARG A 243 5.20 8.94 11.05
N ASN A 244 4.53 7.81 11.33
CA ASN A 244 5.20 6.53 11.53
C ASN A 244 5.93 6.07 10.24
N ALA A 245 5.29 6.24 9.08
CA ALA A 245 5.91 5.94 7.80
C ALA A 245 7.18 6.78 7.54
N TYR A 246 7.14 8.08 7.80
CA TYR A 246 8.31 8.94 7.66
C TYR A 246 9.42 8.62 8.67
N GLN A 247 9.09 8.26 9.90
CA GLN A 247 10.07 7.82 10.90
C GLN A 247 10.73 6.50 10.51
N GLU A 248 9.96 5.57 9.95
CA GLU A 248 10.51 4.31 9.45
C GLU A 248 11.40 4.56 8.23
N PHE A 249 10.96 5.38 7.28
CA PHE A 249 11.75 5.78 6.12
C PHE A 249 13.09 6.39 6.54
N GLN A 250 13.07 7.34 7.47
CA GLN A 250 14.27 7.95 8.02
C GLN A 250 15.22 6.89 8.60
N ARG A 251 14.72 6.02 9.47
CA ARG A 251 15.53 4.95 10.08
C ARG A 251 16.16 4.04 9.04
N GLN A 252 15.40 3.65 8.01
CA GLN A 252 15.89 2.78 6.95
C GLN A 252 16.98 3.45 6.10
N VAL A 253 16.81 4.72 5.76
CA VAL A 253 17.81 5.47 4.97
C VAL A 253 19.06 5.78 5.78
N GLU A 254 18.94 6.13 7.05
CA GLU A 254 20.08 6.46 7.94
C GLU A 254 20.86 5.21 8.34
N SER A 255 20.21 4.07 8.56
CA SER A 255 20.87 2.79 8.88
C SER A 255 21.82 2.31 7.79
N VAL A 256 21.59 2.77 6.56
CA VAL A 256 22.45 2.51 5.41
C VAL A 256 23.47 3.65 5.29
N GLY A 257 24.44 3.79 6.12
CA GLY A 257 25.50 4.82 6.19
C GLY A 257 25.76 5.68 4.93
N ALA A 258 26.64 6.65 4.94
CA ALA A 258 26.88 7.59 3.84
C ALA A 258 27.27 6.92 2.49
N ARG A 259 27.75 5.67 2.53
CA ARG A 259 27.79 4.67 1.44
C ARG A 259 27.43 3.33 2.08
N PRO A 260 26.24 2.77 1.81
CA PRO A 260 25.94 1.43 2.30
C PRO A 260 27.01 0.49 1.77
N ALA A 261 27.65 -0.24 2.65
CA ALA A 261 28.45 -1.35 2.19
C ALA A 261 27.49 -2.24 1.38
N LYS A 262 27.88 -2.66 0.17
CA LYS A 262 27.07 -3.56 -0.67
C LYS A 262 26.56 -4.78 0.12
N SER A 263 27.30 -5.19 1.14
CA SER A 263 26.91 -6.22 2.11
C SER A 263 25.70 -5.84 2.96
N ASP A 264 25.52 -4.57 3.31
CA ASP A 264 24.40 -4.12 4.15
C ASP A 264 23.11 -4.02 3.34
N LEU A 265 23.22 -3.60 2.07
CA LEU A 265 22.12 -3.67 1.12
C LEU A 265 21.63 -5.13 0.94
N VAL A 266 22.56 -6.07 0.80
CA VAL A 266 22.22 -7.49 0.71
C VAL A 266 21.54 -7.96 2.00
N ARG A 267 22.06 -7.61 3.19
CA ARG A 267 21.45 -7.99 4.48
C ARG A 267 20.04 -7.46 4.62
N GLN A 268 19.81 -6.18 4.33
CA GLN A 268 18.48 -5.57 4.38
C GLN A 268 17.51 -6.22 3.41
N THR A 269 17.93 -6.43 2.16
CA THR A 269 17.14 -7.13 1.15
C THR A 269 16.75 -8.53 1.60
N VAL A 270 17.65 -9.25 2.26
CA VAL A 270 17.37 -10.59 2.80
C VAL A 270 16.39 -10.53 3.97
N LEU A 271 16.61 -9.64 4.96
CA LEU A 271 15.76 -9.54 6.15
C LEU A 271 14.34 -9.08 5.84
N ALA A 272 14.17 -8.32 4.76
CA ALA A 272 12.85 -7.92 4.28
C ALA A 272 12.07 -9.04 3.58
N ARG A 273 12.64 -10.24 3.43
CA ARG A 273 11.97 -11.38 2.80
C ARG A 273 10.98 -12.03 3.76
N VAL A 274 9.77 -12.20 3.28
CA VAL A 274 8.73 -12.98 3.95
C VAL A 274 8.75 -14.43 3.47
N ASP A 275 9.22 -14.65 2.24
CA ASP A 275 9.20 -15.95 1.55
C ASP A 275 10.56 -16.59 1.40
N ARG A 276 10.53 -17.84 0.95
CA ARG A 276 11.70 -18.57 0.45
C ARG A 276 12.29 -17.82 -0.74
N PHE A 277 13.60 -17.71 -0.79
CA PHE A 277 14.31 -17.00 -1.86
C PHE A 277 15.56 -17.74 -2.30
N THR A 278 15.99 -17.51 -3.52
CA THR A 278 17.24 -18.04 -4.06
C THR A 278 18.33 -16.95 -4.03
N LEU A 279 19.57 -17.37 -4.22
CA LEU A 279 20.69 -16.43 -4.40
C LEU A 279 20.46 -15.48 -5.59
N SER A 280 19.91 -16.02 -6.69
CA SER A 280 19.58 -15.24 -7.89
C SER A 280 18.54 -14.16 -7.63
N ASP A 281 17.59 -14.44 -6.75
CA ASP A 281 16.57 -13.48 -6.38
C ASP A 281 17.14 -12.28 -5.62
N VAL A 282 18.08 -12.53 -4.71
CA VAL A 282 18.77 -11.45 -3.98
C VAL A 282 19.70 -10.69 -4.90
N ALA A 283 20.43 -11.38 -5.79
CA ALA A 283 21.31 -10.74 -6.75
C ALA A 283 20.54 -9.84 -7.74
N ALA A 284 19.34 -10.25 -8.17
CA ALA A 284 18.49 -9.44 -9.04
C ALA A 284 18.00 -8.15 -8.38
N LEU A 285 17.85 -8.14 -7.04
CA LEU A 285 17.38 -6.98 -6.27
C LEU A 285 18.50 -6.06 -5.79
N VAL A 286 19.73 -6.56 -5.78
CA VAL A 286 20.90 -5.75 -5.45
C VAL A 286 21.92 -5.88 -6.60
N PRO A 287 21.65 -5.27 -7.76
CA PRO A 287 22.53 -5.36 -8.93
C PRO A 287 23.97 -4.86 -8.64
N ALA A 288 24.12 -3.96 -7.67
CA ALA A 288 25.39 -3.44 -7.22
C ALA A 288 26.26 -4.48 -6.47
N ALA A 289 25.67 -5.61 -6.01
CA ALA A 289 26.37 -6.67 -5.30
C ALA A 289 26.70 -7.84 -6.24
N SER A 290 27.97 -8.25 -6.29
CA SER A 290 28.36 -9.44 -7.03
C SER A 290 27.68 -10.70 -6.44
N PRO A 291 27.41 -11.75 -7.23
CA PRO A 291 26.88 -13.01 -6.71
C PRO A 291 27.73 -13.63 -5.59
N GLN A 292 29.04 -13.41 -5.64
CA GLN A 292 29.98 -13.87 -4.59
C GLN A 292 29.74 -13.12 -3.27
N LEU A 293 29.51 -11.80 -3.32
CA LEU A 293 29.21 -11.03 -2.12
C LEU A 293 27.85 -11.44 -1.52
N VAL A 294 26.83 -11.67 -2.35
CA VAL A 294 25.54 -12.19 -1.90
C VAL A 294 25.71 -13.54 -1.19
N LYS A 295 26.51 -14.44 -1.77
CA LYS A 295 26.81 -15.75 -1.19
C LYS A 295 27.53 -15.64 0.17
N LYS A 296 28.50 -14.74 0.28
CA LYS A 296 29.24 -14.46 1.51
C LYS A 296 28.31 -13.95 2.61
N VAL A 297 27.48 -12.94 2.30
CA VAL A 297 26.55 -12.36 3.27
C VAL A 297 25.49 -13.38 3.74
N LEU A 298 24.95 -14.19 2.85
CA LEU A 298 24.02 -15.27 3.22
C LEU A 298 24.69 -16.32 4.13
N ALA A 299 25.97 -16.67 3.89
CA ALA A 299 26.71 -17.57 4.74
C ALA A 299 26.95 -16.98 6.14
N GLU A 300 27.25 -15.69 6.25
CA GLU A 300 27.38 -14.96 7.52
C GLU A 300 26.04 -14.91 8.27
N MET A 301 24.94 -14.59 7.59
CA MET A 301 23.60 -14.56 8.17
C MET A 301 23.14 -15.94 8.65
N LYS A 302 23.55 -17.01 7.96
CA LYS A 302 23.30 -18.39 8.39
C LYS A 302 24.04 -18.69 9.69
N LYS A 303 25.35 -18.31 9.81
CA LYS A 303 26.14 -18.48 11.04
C LYS A 303 25.51 -17.74 12.23
N THR A 304 24.89 -16.59 12.00
CA THR A 304 24.23 -15.79 13.05
C THR A 304 22.78 -16.17 13.29
N GLY A 305 22.28 -17.27 12.70
CA GLY A 305 20.93 -17.76 12.90
C GLY A 305 19.81 -16.91 12.29
N LYS A 306 20.15 -15.97 11.42
CA LYS A 306 19.14 -15.06 10.80
C LYS A 306 18.45 -15.64 9.58
N VAL A 307 19.11 -16.60 8.92
CA VAL A 307 18.54 -17.31 7.77
C VAL A 307 18.90 -18.80 7.82
N ARG A 308 18.07 -19.62 7.23
CA ARG A 308 18.39 -21.05 7.00
C ARG A 308 18.37 -21.37 5.52
N LEU A 309 19.24 -22.32 5.11
CA LEU A 309 19.29 -22.87 3.78
C LEU A 309 18.57 -24.21 3.78
N ALA A 310 17.65 -24.43 2.87
CA ALA A 310 16.99 -25.71 2.66
C ALA A 310 17.14 -26.16 1.19
N GLY A 311 17.14 -27.50 1.00
CA GLY A 311 17.40 -28.10 -0.30
C GLY A 311 18.89 -28.23 -0.62
N ARG A 312 19.19 -28.90 -1.77
CA ARG A 312 20.55 -29.11 -2.29
C ARG A 312 20.60 -28.78 -3.78
N GLY A 313 21.77 -28.35 -4.26
CA GLY A 313 22.00 -28.09 -5.68
C GLY A 313 21.27 -26.85 -6.21
N ARG A 314 20.85 -26.88 -7.49
CA ARG A 314 20.19 -25.76 -8.18
C ARG A 314 18.81 -25.40 -7.63
N GLY A 315 18.17 -26.28 -6.86
CA GLY A 315 16.88 -26.06 -6.21
C GLY A 315 16.98 -25.58 -4.75
N ALA A 316 18.18 -25.27 -4.24
CA ALA A 316 18.34 -24.78 -2.88
C ALA A 316 17.75 -23.37 -2.71
N TRP A 317 17.06 -23.17 -1.59
CA TRP A 317 16.42 -21.91 -1.25
C TRP A 317 16.73 -21.52 0.19
N TRP A 318 16.59 -20.24 0.45
CA TRP A 318 16.84 -19.62 1.75
C TRP A 318 15.52 -19.11 2.33
N GLU A 319 15.42 -19.04 3.64
CA GLU A 319 14.36 -18.36 4.37
C GLU A 319 14.90 -17.63 5.58
N VAL A 320 14.21 -16.55 5.96
CA VAL A 320 14.54 -15.76 7.16
C VAL A 320 13.97 -16.49 8.37
N ILE A 321 14.79 -16.63 9.42
CA ILE A 321 14.36 -17.14 10.73
C ILE A 321 13.85 -15.93 11.52
N ARG A 322 12.57 -15.93 11.85
CA ARG A 322 11.89 -14.92 12.68
C ARG A 322 11.75 -15.39 14.09
#